data_3b016e5d11efa9d4a51714142382c62e
#
_entry.id   3b016e5d11efa9d4a51714142382c62e
#
_cell.length_a   1.000
_cell.length_b   1.000
_cell.length_c   1.000
_cell.angle_alpha   90.00
_cell.angle_beta   90.00
_cell.angle_gamma   90.00
#
_symmetry.space_group_name_H-M   'P 1'
#
loop_
_entity.id
_entity.type
_entity.pdbx_description
1 polymer ?
#
loop_
_entity_poly.entity_id
_entity_poly.type
_entity_poly.pdbx_seq_one_letter_code
_entity_poly.pdbx_strand_id
1 'polypeptide(L)'
;GGDAGGWAAVPNAYLSGQLTKDLFLGLGISAPFGLATEYDSGWVGASKAIKSEIRTINVNPSVAYRVSDKVSLGFGLNYQKIDAELTNSALRLKGDDSSWGWNAGALFTLSPAMRVGVSYRSAVKYTLSGNASGALNGPINADVKLPDTFTLSVWQQVSDRWEAMGDLSYTRWNSVRSLNVTGLALPVSETFNYENSWRFAWGAGYKATDKAKLKFGIAFDRTPVRDEYRTARVPDNNRLWLSLGGQWNAGAVGKFDLGYSYLYVIDPTISQGALQGKYDASAHIIGVQYSVGF
;
A
#
# COMPACT_ATOMS: atom_id res chain seq x y z
N GLY A 1 25.75 11.01 -3.66
CA GLY A 1 24.62 10.23 -3.21
C GLY A 1 24.17 10.69 -1.85
N GLY A 2 23.23 10.02 -1.29
CA GLY A 2 22.74 10.24 0.05
C GLY A 2 21.70 9.17 0.37
N ASP A 3 21.32 9.05 1.62
CA ASP A 3 20.24 8.20 2.05
C ASP A 3 18.92 8.99 1.89
N ALA A 4 17.94 8.42 1.18
CA ALA A 4 16.61 9.01 1.04
C ALA A 4 15.56 8.28 1.86
N GLY A 5 15.97 7.29 2.63
CA GLY A 5 15.12 6.50 3.51
C GLY A 5 14.83 7.22 4.82
N GLY A 6 13.76 6.78 5.48
CA GLY A 6 13.36 7.31 6.78
C GLY A 6 12.42 6.37 7.52
N TRP A 7 12.02 6.78 8.71
CA TRP A 7 11.03 6.09 9.50
C TRP A 7 9.62 6.52 9.12
N ALA A 8 8.72 5.57 8.98
CA ALA A 8 7.30 5.83 8.76
C ALA A 8 6.44 4.92 9.66
N ALA A 9 5.44 5.50 10.30
CA ALA A 9 4.42 4.74 11.01
C ALA A 9 3.18 4.62 10.11
N VAL A 10 2.65 3.40 9.99
CA VAL A 10 1.47 3.11 9.16
C VAL A 10 0.38 2.51 10.06
N PRO A 11 -0.41 3.34 10.75
CA PRO A 11 -1.45 2.86 11.64
C PRO A 11 -2.64 2.30 10.85
N ASN A 12 -3.28 1.27 11.42
CA ASN A 12 -4.54 0.75 10.95
C ASN A 12 -5.41 0.28 12.12
N ALA A 13 -6.72 0.31 11.94
CA ALA A 13 -7.68 -0.16 12.93
C ALA A 13 -8.93 -0.71 12.22
N TYR A 14 -9.51 -1.75 12.81
CA TYR A 14 -10.70 -2.40 12.27
C TYR A 14 -11.67 -2.74 13.39
N LEU A 15 -12.94 -2.48 13.14
CA LEU A 15 -14.06 -2.88 13.99
C LEU A 15 -15.04 -3.68 13.14
N SER A 16 -15.54 -4.77 13.66
CA SER A 16 -16.61 -5.52 12.99
C SER A 16 -17.60 -6.07 14.01
N GLY A 17 -18.87 -6.13 13.63
CA GLY A 17 -19.94 -6.64 14.45
C GLY A 17 -20.96 -7.41 13.63
N GLN A 18 -21.55 -8.43 14.25
CA GLN A 18 -22.64 -9.19 13.68
C GLN A 18 -23.97 -8.49 14.02
N LEU A 19 -24.73 -8.10 12.99
CA LEU A 19 -26.03 -7.45 13.16
C LEU A 19 -27.17 -8.48 13.19
N THR A 20 -27.12 -9.46 12.28
CA THR A 20 -28.01 -10.62 12.25
C THR A 20 -27.17 -11.88 12.03
N LYS A 21 -27.79 -13.08 12.03
CA LYS A 21 -27.05 -14.33 11.76
C LYS A 21 -26.27 -14.33 10.46
N ASP A 22 -26.69 -13.54 9.45
CA ASP A 22 -26.10 -13.52 8.12
C ASP A 22 -25.55 -12.14 7.71
N LEU A 23 -25.82 -11.08 8.49
CA LEU A 23 -25.41 -9.71 8.17
C LEU A 23 -24.38 -9.19 9.17
N PHE A 24 -23.29 -8.65 8.65
CA PHE A 24 -22.18 -8.11 9.42
C PHE A 24 -21.87 -6.69 8.96
N LEU A 25 -21.50 -5.83 9.90
CA LEU A 25 -21.02 -4.49 9.63
C LEU A 25 -19.54 -4.38 9.99
N GLY A 26 -18.84 -3.53 9.28
CA GLY A 26 -17.44 -3.26 9.52
C GLY A 26 -17.09 -1.81 9.35
N LEU A 27 -16.04 -1.38 10.03
CA LEU A 27 -15.39 -0.10 9.87
C LEU A 27 -13.88 -0.32 9.88
N GLY A 28 -13.22 0.11 8.82
CA GLY A 28 -11.76 0.07 8.70
C GLY A 28 -11.17 1.47 8.60
N ILE A 29 -10.03 1.69 9.25
CA ILE A 29 -9.18 2.86 9.06
C ILE A 29 -7.82 2.34 8.63
N SER A 30 -7.28 2.85 7.51
CA SER A 30 -6.02 2.37 6.94
C SER A 30 -5.33 3.44 6.09
N ALA A 31 -4.06 3.21 5.77
CA ALA A 31 -3.26 4.04 4.86
C ALA A 31 -2.88 3.20 3.62
N PRO A 32 -3.76 3.09 2.59
CA PRO A 32 -3.58 2.17 1.48
C PRO A 32 -2.45 2.55 0.52
N PHE A 33 -2.08 3.82 0.46
CA PHE A 33 -1.00 4.33 -0.38
C PHE A 33 -0.12 5.28 0.43
N GLY A 34 1.19 5.21 0.17
CA GLY A 34 2.17 6.08 0.77
C GLY A 34 3.45 6.09 -0.06
N LEU A 35 4.15 7.21 -0.01
CA LEU A 35 5.49 7.41 -0.56
C LEU A 35 6.21 8.36 0.39
N ALA A 36 7.46 8.06 0.72
CA ALA A 36 8.33 8.99 1.42
C ALA A 36 9.78 8.79 0.94
N THR A 37 10.34 9.80 0.31
CA THR A 37 11.76 9.94 0.03
C THR A 37 12.20 11.34 0.42
N GLU A 38 13.32 11.47 1.13
CA GLU A 38 13.86 12.76 1.52
C GLU A 38 15.39 12.72 1.48
N TYR A 39 15.95 13.41 0.49
CA TYR A 39 17.39 13.55 0.30
C TYR A 39 17.90 14.79 1.01
N ASP A 40 19.20 14.82 1.31
CA ASP A 40 19.86 16.04 1.78
C ASP A 40 19.72 17.18 0.75
N SER A 41 19.55 18.40 1.21
CA SER A 41 19.35 19.57 0.34
C SER A 41 20.52 19.83 -0.62
N GLY A 42 21.73 19.35 -0.29
CA GLY A 42 22.95 19.49 -1.07
C GLY A 42 23.32 18.28 -1.94
N TRP A 43 22.44 17.26 -2.05
CA TRP A 43 22.77 16.10 -2.86
C TRP A 43 22.77 16.42 -4.37
N VAL A 44 23.48 15.63 -5.16
CA VAL A 44 23.72 15.88 -6.59
C VAL A 44 22.44 16.00 -7.43
N GLY A 45 21.35 15.35 -7.01
CA GLY A 45 20.06 15.36 -7.70
C GLY A 45 19.04 16.34 -7.08
N ALA A 46 19.45 17.28 -6.22
CA ALA A 46 18.53 18.20 -5.54
C ALA A 46 17.64 19.03 -6.49
N SER A 47 18.11 19.29 -7.70
CA SER A 47 17.32 19.95 -8.76
C SER A 47 16.16 19.09 -9.27
N LYS A 48 16.21 17.77 -9.08
CA LYS A 48 15.16 16.81 -9.48
C LYS A 48 14.22 16.52 -8.32
N ALA A 49 14.77 16.19 -7.15
CA ALA A 49 13.99 15.90 -5.95
C ALA A 49 14.81 16.16 -4.69
N ILE A 50 14.17 16.71 -3.66
CA ILE A 50 14.66 16.70 -2.29
C ILE A 50 13.67 15.88 -1.47
N LYS A 51 12.43 16.33 -1.35
CA LYS A 51 11.38 15.59 -0.64
C LYS A 51 10.27 15.17 -1.60
N SER A 52 9.79 13.97 -1.43
CA SER A 52 8.58 13.48 -2.09
C SER A 52 7.78 12.68 -1.07
N GLU A 53 6.66 13.21 -0.69
CA GLU A 53 5.80 12.60 0.32
C GLU A 53 4.37 12.55 -0.19
N ILE A 54 3.77 11.37 -0.09
CA ILE A 54 2.35 11.15 -0.31
C ILE A 54 1.84 10.33 0.88
N ARG A 55 0.82 10.81 1.54
CA ARG A 55 0.14 10.13 2.64
C ARG A 55 -1.34 10.01 2.32
N THR A 56 -1.90 8.83 2.54
CA THR A 56 -3.34 8.62 2.45
C THR A 56 -3.90 8.11 3.77
N ILE A 57 -5.11 8.54 4.09
CA ILE A 57 -5.92 7.98 5.18
C ILE A 57 -7.26 7.60 4.58
N ASN A 58 -7.67 6.38 4.80
CA ASN A 58 -8.92 5.83 4.29
C ASN A 58 -9.82 5.36 5.43
N VAL A 59 -11.08 5.80 5.39
CA VAL A 59 -12.14 5.30 6.25
C VAL A 59 -13.07 4.45 5.40
N ASN A 60 -13.29 3.20 5.81
CA ASN A 60 -14.04 2.21 5.05
C ASN A 60 -15.18 1.61 5.88
N PRO A 61 -16.38 2.22 5.92
CA PRO A 61 -17.57 1.54 6.33
C PRO A 61 -17.91 0.42 5.34
N SER A 62 -18.28 -0.74 5.84
CA SER A 62 -18.50 -1.93 5.04
C SER A 62 -19.64 -2.79 5.57
N VAL A 63 -20.22 -3.58 4.70
CA VAL A 63 -21.25 -4.57 5.00
C VAL A 63 -20.86 -5.90 4.37
N ALA A 64 -21.10 -6.98 5.09
CA ALA A 64 -20.92 -8.33 4.56
C ALA A 64 -22.19 -9.15 4.83
N TYR A 65 -22.54 -9.96 3.83
CA TYR A 65 -23.71 -10.83 3.87
C TYR A 65 -23.30 -12.26 3.59
N ARG A 66 -23.68 -13.17 4.48
CA ARG A 66 -23.53 -14.61 4.31
C ARG A 66 -24.69 -15.12 3.45
N VAL A 67 -24.41 -15.36 2.17
CA VAL A 67 -25.41 -15.88 1.22
C VAL A 67 -25.73 -17.35 1.52
N SER A 68 -24.71 -18.10 1.94
CA SER A 68 -24.81 -19.50 2.36
C SER A 68 -23.61 -19.87 3.24
N ASP A 69 -23.56 -21.09 3.75
CA ASP A 69 -22.41 -21.61 4.52
C ASP A 69 -21.12 -21.63 3.69
N LYS A 70 -21.23 -21.55 2.36
CA LYS A 70 -20.09 -21.61 1.44
C LYS A 70 -19.74 -20.25 0.82
N VAL A 71 -20.62 -19.27 0.83
CA VAL A 71 -20.44 -18.01 0.11
C VAL A 71 -20.80 -16.82 0.99
N SER A 72 -19.86 -15.89 1.13
CA SER A 72 -20.09 -14.58 1.73
C SER A 72 -19.69 -13.48 0.77
N LEU A 73 -20.48 -12.42 0.69
CA LEU A 73 -20.23 -11.24 -0.14
C LEU A 73 -19.97 -10.04 0.76
N GLY A 74 -19.11 -9.14 0.33
CA GLY A 74 -18.81 -7.91 1.04
C GLY A 74 -18.77 -6.71 0.10
N PHE A 75 -19.21 -5.57 0.63
CA PHE A 75 -19.12 -4.27 -0.05
C PHE A 75 -18.76 -3.19 0.95
N GLY A 76 -17.93 -2.24 0.51
CA GLY A 76 -17.51 -1.11 1.33
C GLY A 76 -17.36 0.16 0.52
N LEU A 77 -17.59 1.29 1.16
CA LEU A 77 -17.27 2.61 0.64
C LEU A 77 -15.91 3.05 1.20
N ASN A 78 -15.16 3.78 0.42
CA ASN A 78 -13.85 4.30 0.80
C ASN A 78 -13.89 5.82 0.73
N TYR A 79 -13.91 6.49 1.89
CA TYR A 79 -13.61 7.91 1.96
C TYR A 79 -12.13 8.07 2.23
N GLN A 80 -11.40 8.60 1.26
CA GLN A 80 -9.95 8.65 1.34
C GLN A 80 -9.43 10.07 1.15
N LYS A 81 -8.63 10.53 2.12
CA LYS A 81 -7.87 11.77 2.05
C LYS A 81 -6.47 11.47 1.54
N ILE A 82 -5.93 12.39 0.74
CA ILE A 82 -4.55 12.41 0.27
C ILE A 82 -3.90 13.74 0.62
N ASP A 83 -2.70 13.68 1.15
CA ASP A 83 -1.80 14.83 1.34
C ASP A 83 -0.53 14.54 0.53
N ALA A 84 -0.08 15.52 -0.27
CA ALA A 84 1.10 15.40 -1.12
C ALA A 84 2.04 16.60 -0.95
N GLU A 85 3.34 16.34 -0.84
CA GLU A 85 4.39 17.35 -0.82
C GLU A 85 5.55 16.91 -1.70
N LEU A 86 5.91 17.75 -2.67
CA LEU A 86 7.03 17.53 -3.57
C LEU A 86 7.95 18.73 -3.55
N THR A 87 9.24 18.53 -3.29
CA THR A 87 10.24 19.61 -3.29
C THR A 87 11.43 19.27 -4.17
N ASN A 88 12.07 20.30 -4.67
CA ASN A 88 13.40 20.28 -5.24
C ASN A 88 14.15 21.55 -4.80
N SER A 89 15.37 21.81 -5.31
CA SER A 89 16.15 22.97 -4.93
C SER A 89 15.51 24.32 -5.24
N ALA A 90 14.54 24.37 -6.14
CA ALA A 90 13.91 25.61 -6.61
C ALA A 90 12.43 25.76 -6.21
N LEU A 91 11.73 24.66 -5.98
CA LEU A 91 10.27 24.67 -5.90
C LEU A 91 9.76 23.70 -4.83
N ARG A 92 8.77 24.13 -4.09
CA ARG A 92 7.95 23.31 -3.19
C ARG A 92 6.52 23.34 -3.65
N LEU A 93 5.93 22.17 -3.87
CA LEU A 93 4.52 21.97 -4.19
C LEU A 93 3.88 21.22 -3.02
N LYS A 94 2.77 21.74 -2.52
CA LYS A 94 1.99 21.09 -1.48
C LYS A 94 0.52 21.21 -1.79
N GLY A 95 -0.21 20.09 -1.68
CA GLY A 95 -1.66 20.06 -1.90
C GLY A 95 -2.30 18.84 -1.26
N ASP A 96 -3.59 18.92 -1.09
CA ASP A 96 -4.42 17.85 -0.53
C ASP A 96 -5.78 17.80 -1.22
N ASP A 97 -6.47 16.66 -1.04
CA ASP A 97 -7.84 16.44 -1.47
C ASP A 97 -8.45 15.25 -0.74
N SER A 98 -9.75 15.11 -0.83
CA SER A 98 -10.51 13.97 -0.32
C SER A 98 -11.48 13.47 -1.38
N SER A 99 -11.54 12.16 -1.56
CA SER A 99 -12.38 11.56 -2.60
C SER A 99 -12.94 10.22 -2.18
N TRP A 100 -13.86 9.71 -2.98
CA TRP A 100 -14.57 8.47 -2.73
C TRP A 100 -14.13 7.37 -3.69
N GLY A 101 -14.10 6.17 -3.15
CA GLY A 101 -13.97 4.92 -3.87
C GLY A 101 -14.88 3.87 -3.25
N TRP A 102 -14.77 2.66 -3.72
CA TRP A 102 -15.52 1.51 -3.20
C TRP A 102 -14.67 0.25 -3.29
N ASN A 103 -15.08 -0.78 -2.56
CA ASN A 103 -14.51 -2.10 -2.67
C ASN A 103 -15.62 -3.15 -2.56
N ALA A 104 -15.42 -4.26 -3.21
CA ALA A 104 -16.30 -5.42 -3.12
C ALA A 104 -15.45 -6.69 -3.07
N GLY A 105 -16.02 -7.73 -2.48
CA GLY A 105 -15.35 -9.02 -2.41
C GLY A 105 -16.31 -10.17 -2.18
N ALA A 106 -15.79 -11.36 -2.40
CA ALA A 106 -16.47 -12.61 -2.12
C ALA A 106 -15.50 -13.58 -1.44
N LEU A 107 -16.02 -14.34 -0.50
CA LEU A 107 -15.31 -15.43 0.18
C LEU A 107 -16.05 -16.74 -0.09
N PHE A 108 -15.32 -17.72 -0.60
CA PHE A 108 -15.81 -19.06 -0.89
C PHE A 108 -15.17 -20.05 0.08
N THR A 109 -15.97 -20.74 0.86
CA THR A 109 -15.55 -21.87 1.71
C THR A 109 -15.74 -23.15 0.90
N LEU A 110 -14.69 -23.60 0.22
CA LEU A 110 -14.73 -24.78 -0.65
C LEU A 110 -14.80 -26.07 0.17
N SER A 111 -14.16 -26.06 1.34
CA SER A 111 -14.21 -27.10 2.35
C SER A 111 -13.90 -26.51 3.73
N PRO A 112 -14.06 -27.24 4.83
CA PRO A 112 -13.61 -26.79 6.16
C PRO A 112 -12.11 -26.44 6.20
N ALA A 113 -11.32 -27.05 5.32
CA ALA A 113 -9.86 -26.86 5.23
C ALA A 113 -9.42 -25.87 4.13
N MET A 114 -10.34 -25.32 3.31
CA MET A 114 -9.96 -24.46 2.18
C MET A 114 -10.93 -23.31 1.96
N ARG A 115 -10.40 -22.11 1.89
CA ARG A 115 -11.13 -20.89 1.55
C ARG A 115 -10.43 -20.12 0.43
N VAL A 116 -11.23 -19.55 -0.46
CA VAL A 116 -10.77 -18.70 -1.56
C VAL A 116 -11.48 -17.37 -1.46
N GLY A 117 -10.73 -16.30 -1.47
CA GLY A 117 -11.24 -14.93 -1.46
C GLY A 117 -10.90 -14.21 -2.75
N VAL A 118 -11.83 -13.40 -3.24
CA VAL A 118 -11.58 -12.44 -4.30
C VAL A 118 -11.99 -11.07 -3.81
N SER A 119 -11.21 -10.06 -4.13
CA SER A 119 -11.54 -8.69 -3.78
C SER A 119 -11.12 -7.72 -4.88
N TYR A 120 -11.89 -6.66 -5.02
CA TYR A 120 -11.61 -5.55 -5.90
C TYR A 120 -11.76 -4.25 -5.12
N ARG A 121 -10.75 -3.39 -5.25
CA ARG A 121 -10.77 -2.02 -4.76
C ARG A 121 -10.73 -1.07 -5.95
N SER A 122 -11.68 -0.15 -6.02
CA SER A 122 -11.77 0.82 -7.11
C SER A 122 -10.60 1.81 -7.07
N ALA A 123 -10.28 2.38 -8.22
CA ALA A 123 -9.46 3.56 -8.30
C ALA A 123 -10.12 4.74 -7.56
N VAL A 124 -9.29 5.65 -7.03
CA VAL A 124 -9.73 6.90 -6.42
C VAL A 124 -9.11 8.06 -7.20
N LYS A 125 -9.93 9.01 -7.61
CA LYS A 125 -9.52 10.20 -8.37
C LYS A 125 -9.54 11.40 -7.46
N TYR A 126 -8.50 12.22 -7.56
CA TYR A 126 -8.33 13.46 -6.79
C TYR A 126 -8.02 14.61 -7.72
N THR A 127 -8.46 15.80 -7.32
CA THR A 127 -8.01 17.08 -7.83
C THR A 127 -7.35 17.83 -6.67
N LEU A 128 -6.05 17.54 -6.46
CA LEU A 128 -5.27 18.18 -5.41
C LEU A 128 -5.31 19.69 -5.59
N SER A 129 -5.64 20.41 -4.54
CA SER A 129 -5.57 21.86 -4.47
C SER A 129 -4.55 22.29 -3.42
N GLY A 130 -3.76 23.30 -3.72
CA GLY A 130 -2.72 23.72 -2.80
C GLY A 130 -1.92 24.91 -3.28
N ASN A 131 -0.66 24.98 -2.85
CA ASN A 131 0.20 26.10 -3.16
C ASN A 131 1.61 25.64 -3.59
N ALA A 132 2.17 26.40 -4.51
CA ALA A 132 3.59 26.40 -4.84
C ALA A 132 4.31 27.52 -4.12
N SER A 133 5.57 27.29 -3.75
CA SER A 133 6.46 28.31 -3.17
C SER A 133 7.90 28.08 -3.63
N GLY A 134 8.67 29.18 -3.75
CA GLY A 134 10.05 29.18 -4.24
C GLY A 134 10.21 29.98 -5.52
N ALA A 135 10.81 29.43 -6.55
CA ALA A 135 10.98 30.09 -7.84
C ALA A 135 9.66 30.47 -8.53
N LEU A 136 8.62 29.70 -8.27
CA LEU A 136 7.23 29.98 -8.67
C LEU A 136 6.35 29.97 -7.41
N ASN A 137 5.43 30.93 -7.32
CA ASN A 137 4.54 31.07 -6.18
C ASN A 137 3.09 31.21 -6.65
N GLY A 138 2.17 30.64 -5.93
CA GLY A 138 0.75 30.77 -6.19
C GLY A 138 -0.04 29.49 -5.96
N PRO A 139 -1.37 29.60 -6.13
CA PRO A 139 -2.25 28.43 -6.03
C PRO A 139 -1.98 27.44 -7.17
N ILE A 140 -2.09 26.15 -6.85
CA ILE A 140 -1.89 25.07 -7.80
C ILE A 140 -3.01 24.05 -7.72
N ASN A 141 -3.22 23.36 -8.85
CA ASN A 141 -4.06 22.16 -8.89
C ASN A 141 -3.33 21.04 -9.64
N ALA A 142 -3.62 19.80 -9.25
CA ALA A 142 -3.09 18.63 -9.95
C ALA A 142 -4.07 17.46 -9.86
N ASP A 143 -4.39 16.85 -11.00
CA ASP A 143 -5.20 15.64 -11.04
C ASP A 143 -4.33 14.41 -10.77
N VAL A 144 -4.74 13.61 -9.80
CA VAL A 144 -4.07 12.35 -9.42
C VAL A 144 -5.09 11.23 -9.38
N LYS A 145 -4.75 10.10 -9.98
CA LYS A 145 -5.57 8.89 -9.92
C LYS A 145 -4.79 7.77 -9.26
N LEU A 146 -5.16 7.39 -8.05
CA LEU A 146 -4.63 6.17 -7.44
C LEU A 146 -5.31 4.94 -8.06
N PRO A 147 -4.54 3.89 -8.36
CA PRO A 147 -5.01 2.76 -9.15
C PRO A 147 -5.99 1.87 -8.41
N ASP A 148 -6.76 1.14 -9.17
CA ASP A 148 -7.56 0.02 -8.69
C ASP A 148 -6.71 -1.24 -8.57
N THR A 149 -7.15 -2.13 -7.67
CA THR A 149 -6.46 -3.39 -7.38
C THR A 149 -7.47 -4.54 -7.32
N PHE A 150 -7.13 -5.64 -7.95
CA PHE A 150 -7.79 -6.94 -7.80
C PHE A 150 -6.88 -7.87 -7.02
N THR A 151 -7.44 -8.65 -6.09
CA THR A 151 -6.70 -9.64 -5.31
C THR A 151 -7.47 -10.97 -5.28
N LEU A 152 -6.74 -12.05 -5.52
CA LEU A 152 -7.15 -13.43 -5.30
C LEU A 152 -6.34 -13.99 -4.14
N SER A 153 -7.01 -14.55 -3.14
CA SER A 153 -6.40 -15.12 -1.94
C SER A 153 -6.86 -16.55 -1.72
N VAL A 154 -5.95 -17.41 -1.31
CA VAL A 154 -6.25 -18.79 -0.93
C VAL A 154 -5.69 -19.06 0.46
N TRP A 155 -6.48 -19.69 1.30
CA TRP A 155 -6.05 -20.25 2.58
C TRP A 155 -6.39 -21.72 2.62
N GLN A 156 -5.45 -22.55 3.10
CA GLN A 156 -5.63 -23.99 3.23
C GLN A 156 -5.02 -24.51 4.52
N GLN A 157 -5.79 -25.29 5.25
CA GLN A 157 -5.31 -26.16 6.32
C GLN A 157 -4.65 -27.39 5.68
N VAL A 158 -3.34 -27.49 5.82
CA VAL A 158 -2.52 -28.58 5.23
C VAL A 158 -2.48 -29.79 6.15
N SER A 159 -2.43 -29.54 7.46
CA SER A 159 -2.46 -30.57 8.52
C SER A 159 -2.98 -29.96 9.81
N ASP A 160 -3.05 -30.73 10.89
CA ASP A 160 -3.48 -30.24 12.22
C ASP A 160 -2.61 -29.08 12.74
N ARG A 161 -1.37 -28.97 12.27
CA ARG A 161 -0.43 -27.94 12.70
C ARG A 161 -0.03 -26.95 11.63
N TRP A 162 -0.20 -27.26 10.36
CA TRP A 162 0.24 -26.42 9.25
C TRP A 162 -0.92 -25.85 8.46
N GLU A 163 -0.85 -24.57 8.20
CA GLU A 163 -1.68 -23.88 7.23
C GLU A 163 -0.81 -23.20 6.17
N ALA A 164 -1.31 -23.10 4.96
CA ALA A 164 -0.68 -22.40 3.85
C ALA A 164 -1.63 -21.35 3.32
N MET A 165 -1.07 -20.25 2.81
CA MET A 165 -1.82 -19.17 2.20
C MET A 165 -1.06 -18.56 1.04
N GLY A 166 -1.78 -18.04 0.08
CA GLY A 166 -1.21 -17.37 -1.08
C GLY A 166 -2.10 -16.24 -1.55
N ASP A 167 -1.49 -15.18 -2.05
CA ASP A 167 -2.15 -14.03 -2.62
C ASP A 167 -1.56 -13.70 -3.99
N LEU A 168 -2.44 -13.39 -4.92
CA LEU A 168 -2.12 -12.80 -6.20
C LEU A 168 -2.84 -11.46 -6.32
N SER A 169 -2.09 -10.37 -6.39
CA SER A 169 -2.64 -9.04 -6.57
C SER A 169 -2.23 -8.45 -7.92
N TYR A 170 -3.17 -7.78 -8.57
CA TYR A 170 -2.96 -7.04 -9.81
C TYR A 170 -3.40 -5.60 -9.62
N THR A 171 -2.47 -4.66 -9.80
CA THR A 171 -2.74 -3.22 -9.64
C THR A 171 -2.53 -2.48 -10.96
N ARG A 172 -3.53 -1.70 -11.38
CA ARG A 172 -3.54 -1.00 -12.68
C ARG A 172 -2.82 0.34 -12.61
N TRP A 173 -1.52 0.32 -12.34
CA TRP A 173 -0.68 1.51 -12.29
C TRP A 173 -0.54 2.24 -13.62
N ASN A 174 -0.85 1.62 -14.76
CA ASN A 174 -0.83 2.27 -16.06
C ASN A 174 -1.83 3.44 -16.18
N SER A 175 -2.71 3.62 -15.19
CA SER A 175 -3.57 4.79 -15.06
C SER A 175 -2.80 6.05 -14.61
N VAL A 176 -1.58 5.90 -14.05
CA VAL A 176 -0.71 6.99 -13.58
C VAL A 176 0.35 7.25 -14.66
N ARG A 177 0.06 8.15 -15.59
CA ARG A 177 0.96 8.45 -16.70
C ARG A 177 1.85 9.64 -16.44
N SER A 178 1.31 10.69 -15.87
CA SER A 178 2.01 11.93 -15.56
C SER A 178 1.34 12.66 -14.41
N LEU A 179 2.12 13.47 -13.73
CA LEU A 179 1.63 14.50 -12.82
C LEU A 179 1.75 15.84 -13.54
N ASN A 180 0.63 16.51 -13.75
CA ASN A 180 0.59 17.84 -14.37
C ASN A 180 0.06 18.83 -13.34
N VAL A 181 0.88 19.81 -12.99
CA VAL A 181 0.53 20.88 -12.05
C VAL A 181 0.14 22.13 -12.84
N THR A 182 -1.04 22.63 -12.58
CA THR A 182 -1.61 23.84 -13.22
C THR A 182 -1.73 24.98 -12.20
N GLY A 183 -1.97 26.18 -12.69
CA GLY A 183 -2.11 27.40 -11.86
C GLY A 183 -0.83 28.24 -11.77
N LEU A 184 0.31 27.75 -12.24
CA LEU A 184 1.57 28.49 -12.29
C LEU A 184 1.80 29.14 -13.66
N ALA A 185 2.63 30.20 -13.68
CA ALA A 185 3.02 30.88 -14.91
C ALA A 185 3.76 29.96 -15.91
N LEU A 186 4.47 28.96 -15.41
CA LEU A 186 5.12 27.93 -16.20
C LEU A 186 4.55 26.55 -15.84
N PRO A 187 4.31 25.69 -16.83
CA PRO A 187 3.81 24.33 -16.56
C PRO A 187 4.85 23.51 -15.83
N VAL A 188 4.43 22.77 -14.79
CA VAL A 188 5.24 21.78 -14.09
C VAL A 188 4.65 20.42 -14.38
N SER A 189 5.41 19.55 -15.01
CA SER A 189 4.96 18.19 -15.36
C SER A 189 6.06 17.17 -15.11
N GLU A 190 5.66 16.01 -14.62
CA GLU A 190 6.53 14.84 -14.45
C GLU A 190 5.88 13.62 -15.10
N THR A 191 6.61 12.92 -15.98
CA THR A 191 6.11 11.76 -16.72
C THR A 191 6.53 10.49 -16.00
N PHE A 192 5.58 9.63 -15.70
CA PHE A 192 5.82 8.34 -15.03
C PHE A 192 5.63 7.15 -15.98
N ASN A 193 4.63 7.18 -16.83
CA ASN A 193 4.27 6.09 -17.77
C ASN A 193 4.33 4.69 -17.11
N TYR A 194 3.76 4.55 -15.92
CA TYR A 194 3.80 3.31 -15.17
C TYR A 194 3.15 2.14 -15.92
N GLU A 195 3.68 0.94 -15.68
CA GLU A 195 3.08 -0.32 -16.10
C GLU A 195 2.17 -0.87 -14.99
N ASN A 196 1.33 -1.84 -15.36
CA ASN A 196 0.58 -2.58 -14.35
C ASN A 196 1.51 -3.50 -13.56
N SER A 197 1.24 -3.65 -12.28
CA SER A 197 2.06 -4.47 -11.40
C SER A 197 1.33 -5.73 -10.93
N TRP A 198 2.11 -6.76 -10.67
CA TRP A 198 1.70 -8.01 -10.06
C TRP A 198 2.45 -8.22 -8.76
N ARG A 199 1.74 -8.72 -7.76
CA ARG A 199 2.34 -9.17 -6.52
C ARG A 199 1.92 -10.60 -6.24
N PHE A 200 2.90 -11.47 -6.02
CA PHE A 200 2.72 -12.85 -5.63
C PHE A 200 3.23 -12.99 -4.20
N ALA A 201 2.41 -13.49 -3.30
CA ALA A 201 2.80 -13.75 -1.94
C ALA A 201 2.41 -15.17 -1.54
N TRP A 202 3.28 -15.80 -0.79
CA TRP A 202 3.03 -17.10 -0.20
C TRP A 202 3.41 -17.07 1.27
N GLY A 203 2.62 -17.75 2.10
CA GLY A 203 2.84 -17.82 3.52
C GLY A 203 2.50 -19.19 4.09
N ALA A 204 3.08 -19.49 5.25
CA ALA A 204 2.75 -20.64 6.04
C ALA A 204 2.61 -20.27 7.51
N GLY A 205 1.70 -20.94 8.20
CA GLY A 205 1.53 -20.85 9.64
C GLY A 205 1.77 -22.22 10.29
N TYR A 206 2.53 -22.24 11.39
CA TYR A 206 2.78 -23.42 12.17
C TYR A 206 2.22 -23.25 13.59
N LYS A 207 1.26 -24.08 13.96
CA LYS A 207 0.73 -24.16 15.32
C LYS A 207 1.76 -24.83 16.23
N ALA A 208 2.58 -24.01 16.89
CA ALA A 208 3.61 -24.50 17.80
C ALA A 208 3.01 -25.05 19.08
N THR A 209 1.99 -24.36 19.61
CA THR A 209 1.18 -24.78 20.77
C THR A 209 -0.28 -24.37 20.55
N ASP A 210 -1.17 -24.69 21.47
CA ASP A 210 -2.58 -24.23 21.40
C ASP A 210 -2.72 -22.70 21.51
N LYS A 211 -1.71 -22.02 22.06
CA LYS A 211 -1.70 -20.59 22.24
C LYS A 211 -0.78 -19.83 21.27
N ALA A 212 0.19 -20.53 20.69
CA ALA A 212 1.23 -19.91 19.88
C ALA A 212 1.25 -20.44 18.44
N LYS A 213 1.32 -19.53 17.48
CA LYS A 213 1.51 -19.82 16.06
C LYS A 213 2.72 -19.05 15.54
N LEU A 214 3.60 -19.74 14.82
CA LEU A 214 4.68 -19.12 14.04
C LEU A 214 4.20 -18.87 12.62
N LYS A 215 4.68 -17.79 12.00
CA LYS A 215 4.28 -17.39 10.64
C LYS A 215 5.51 -17.11 9.79
N PHE A 216 5.47 -17.54 8.55
CA PHE A 216 6.53 -17.38 7.56
C PHE A 216 5.92 -16.83 6.27
N GLY A 217 6.65 -16.03 5.55
CA GLY A 217 6.17 -15.49 4.28
C GLY A 217 7.28 -15.06 3.35
N ILE A 218 7.03 -15.23 2.07
CA ILE A 218 7.83 -14.67 0.98
C ILE A 218 6.89 -13.98 0.01
N ALA A 219 7.36 -12.89 -0.62
CA ALA A 219 6.61 -12.30 -1.73
C ALA A 219 7.57 -11.71 -2.77
N PHE A 220 7.07 -11.69 -4.00
CA PHE A 220 7.64 -10.94 -5.11
C PHE A 220 6.64 -9.89 -5.56
N ASP A 221 7.10 -8.65 -5.67
CA ASP A 221 6.31 -7.50 -6.05
C ASP A 221 6.95 -6.85 -7.28
N ARG A 222 6.29 -6.98 -8.44
CA ARG A 222 6.77 -6.37 -9.67
C ARG A 222 6.53 -4.86 -9.60
N THR A 223 7.58 -4.09 -9.81
CA THR A 223 7.46 -2.62 -9.86
C THR A 223 6.62 -2.17 -11.05
N PRO A 224 5.81 -1.10 -10.90
CA PRO A 224 5.20 -0.42 -12.03
C PRO A 224 6.16 0.53 -12.74
N VAL A 225 7.31 0.85 -12.13
CA VAL A 225 8.27 1.85 -12.62
C VAL A 225 9.12 1.26 -13.75
N ARG A 226 9.09 1.91 -14.90
CA ARG A 226 9.94 1.55 -16.04
C ARG A 226 11.30 2.23 -15.91
N ASP A 227 12.36 1.56 -16.32
CA ASP A 227 13.74 2.06 -16.16
C ASP A 227 13.94 3.44 -16.80
N GLU A 228 13.38 3.65 -17.98
CA GLU A 228 13.48 4.91 -18.73
C GLU A 228 12.71 6.09 -18.10
N TYR A 229 11.73 5.80 -17.21
CA TYR A 229 10.91 6.81 -16.53
C TYR A 229 11.16 6.84 -15.01
N ARG A 230 12.16 6.09 -14.53
CA ARG A 230 12.47 6.11 -13.09
C ARG A 230 13.03 7.46 -12.69
N THR A 231 12.41 8.06 -11.67
CA THR A 231 12.79 9.36 -11.15
C THR A 231 13.41 9.25 -9.75
N ALA A 232 14.11 10.27 -9.33
CA ALA A 232 14.64 10.34 -7.96
C ALA A 232 13.52 10.40 -6.90
N ARG A 233 12.29 10.76 -7.29
CA ARG A 233 11.14 10.76 -6.38
C ARG A 233 10.64 9.36 -6.06
N VAL A 234 10.74 8.44 -7.02
CA VAL A 234 10.29 7.05 -6.89
C VAL A 234 11.38 6.12 -7.43
N PRO A 235 12.46 5.94 -6.67
CA PRO A 235 13.57 5.07 -7.05
C PRO A 235 13.22 3.60 -6.78
N ASP A 236 12.14 3.12 -7.37
CA ASP A 236 11.58 1.79 -7.16
C ASP A 236 12.01 0.80 -8.24
N ASN A 237 12.08 -0.47 -7.88
CA ASN A 237 12.24 -1.60 -8.79
C ASN A 237 11.54 -2.83 -8.19
N ASN A 238 11.64 -3.99 -8.84
CA ASN A 238 11.09 -5.23 -8.33
C ASN A 238 11.56 -5.50 -6.90
N ARG A 239 10.66 -6.07 -6.07
CA ARG A 239 10.90 -6.25 -4.64
C ARG A 239 10.76 -7.69 -4.24
N LEU A 240 11.65 -8.13 -3.38
CA LEU A 240 11.56 -9.40 -2.66
C LEU A 240 11.25 -9.11 -1.19
N TRP A 241 10.36 -9.91 -0.63
CA TRP A 241 9.97 -9.83 0.77
C TRP A 241 10.28 -11.14 1.46
N LEU A 242 10.90 -11.06 2.63
CA LEU A 242 11.07 -12.17 3.55
C LEU A 242 10.43 -11.79 4.88
N SER A 243 9.53 -12.62 5.37
CA SER A 243 8.73 -12.29 6.55
C SER A 243 8.73 -13.42 7.56
N LEU A 244 8.83 -13.04 8.82
CA LEU A 244 8.69 -13.92 9.98
C LEU A 244 7.71 -13.28 10.96
N GLY A 245 6.96 -14.10 11.69
CA GLY A 245 6.06 -13.58 12.69
C GLY A 245 5.61 -14.61 13.71
N GLY A 246 4.91 -14.12 14.71
CA GLY A 246 4.29 -14.93 15.74
C GLY A 246 2.95 -14.38 16.16
N GLN A 247 2.07 -15.25 16.58
CA GLN A 247 0.79 -14.92 17.19
C GLN A 247 0.68 -15.60 18.54
N TRP A 248 0.24 -14.86 19.53
CA TRP A 248 -0.06 -15.34 20.86
C TRP A 248 -1.54 -15.14 21.19
N ASN A 249 -2.23 -16.21 21.50
CA ASN A 249 -3.63 -16.18 21.96
C ASN A 249 -3.67 -16.18 23.50
N ALA A 250 -3.99 -15.03 24.07
CA ALA A 250 -4.09 -14.82 25.51
C ALA A 250 -5.52 -15.10 26.05
N GLY A 251 -6.35 -15.85 25.33
CA GLY A 251 -7.71 -16.18 25.71
C GLY A 251 -8.64 -14.96 25.69
N ALA A 252 -9.32 -14.70 26.79
CA ALA A 252 -10.27 -13.57 26.90
C ALA A 252 -9.59 -12.18 26.78
N VAL A 253 -8.27 -12.10 27.04
CA VAL A 253 -7.52 -10.83 26.88
C VAL A 253 -7.37 -10.47 25.40
N GLY A 254 -7.39 -11.45 24.50
CA GLY A 254 -7.28 -11.22 23.07
C GLY A 254 -6.07 -11.92 22.44
N LYS A 255 -5.72 -11.49 21.23
CA LYS A 255 -4.61 -12.02 20.44
C LYS A 255 -3.60 -10.93 20.15
N PHE A 256 -2.33 -11.27 20.27
CA PHE A 256 -1.21 -10.40 19.94
C PHE A 256 -0.46 -11.01 18.76
N ASP A 257 -0.22 -10.21 17.74
CA ASP A 257 0.61 -10.56 16.59
C ASP A 257 1.83 -9.66 16.54
N LEU A 258 2.98 -10.24 16.29
CA LEU A 258 4.24 -9.56 16.01
C LEU A 258 4.78 -10.07 14.69
N GLY A 259 5.19 -9.19 13.81
CA GLY A 259 5.77 -9.53 12.52
C GLY A 259 7.00 -8.68 12.22
N TYR A 260 7.92 -9.27 11.50
CA TYR A 260 9.06 -8.60 10.91
C TYR A 260 9.13 -8.99 9.43
N SER A 261 9.38 -8.00 8.57
CA SER A 261 9.64 -8.22 7.16
C SER A 261 10.86 -7.45 6.72
N TYR A 262 11.73 -8.14 5.99
CA TYR A 262 12.81 -7.52 5.23
C TYR A 262 12.36 -7.40 3.77
N LEU A 263 12.43 -6.19 3.25
CA LEU A 263 12.14 -5.87 1.86
C LEU A 263 13.44 -5.48 1.17
N TYR A 264 13.74 -6.16 0.08
CA TYR A 264 14.87 -5.88 -0.78
C TYR A 264 14.39 -5.39 -2.15
N VAL A 265 14.89 -4.24 -2.61
CA VAL A 265 14.59 -3.68 -3.94
C VAL A 265 15.73 -4.07 -4.88
N ILE A 266 15.39 -4.73 -5.98
CA ILE A 266 16.38 -5.32 -6.89
C ILE A 266 17.01 -4.24 -7.78
N ASP A 267 18.24 -3.85 -7.49
CA ASP A 267 19.13 -3.01 -8.33
C ASP A 267 18.45 -1.82 -9.05
N PRO A 268 17.78 -0.89 -8.36
CA PRO A 268 17.18 0.26 -9.02
C PRO A 268 18.27 1.20 -9.56
N THR A 269 18.25 1.44 -10.85
CA THR A 269 19.14 2.40 -11.52
C THR A 269 18.40 3.68 -11.85
N ILE A 270 19.07 4.81 -11.93
CA ILE A 270 18.50 6.08 -12.37
C ILE A 270 19.29 6.65 -13.54
N SER A 271 18.55 7.14 -14.56
CA SER A 271 19.05 7.89 -15.70
C SER A 271 18.08 9.03 -16.01
N GLN A 272 18.15 10.10 -15.21
CA GLN A 272 17.24 11.26 -15.29
C GLN A 272 18.02 12.50 -15.76
N GLY A 273 18.30 12.57 -17.05
CA GLY A 273 19.17 13.59 -17.64
C GLY A 273 20.62 13.43 -17.19
N ALA A 274 21.19 14.47 -16.58
CA ALA A 274 22.55 14.41 -16.04
C ALA A 274 22.67 13.57 -14.75
N LEU A 275 21.56 13.26 -14.08
CA LEU A 275 21.56 12.42 -12.89
C LEU A 275 21.55 10.95 -13.28
N GLN A 276 22.69 10.29 -13.04
CA GLN A 276 22.85 8.85 -13.31
C GLN A 276 23.42 8.16 -12.07
N GLY A 277 23.01 6.93 -11.84
CA GLY A 277 23.51 6.16 -10.70
C GLY A 277 22.70 4.89 -10.41
N LYS A 278 22.97 4.34 -9.24
CA LYS A 278 22.30 3.17 -8.70
C LYS A 278 21.82 3.48 -7.28
N TYR A 279 20.73 2.86 -6.90
CA TYR A 279 20.28 2.84 -5.52
C TYR A 279 20.57 1.47 -4.91
N ASP A 280 20.93 1.46 -3.65
CA ASP A 280 20.88 0.30 -2.79
C ASP A 280 19.71 0.54 -1.83
N ALA A 281 18.61 -0.18 -2.03
CA ALA A 281 17.37 0.11 -1.34
C ALA A 281 16.80 -1.14 -0.65
N SER A 282 16.54 -0.99 0.63
CA SER A 282 15.90 -2.01 1.46
C SER A 282 15.04 -1.36 2.53
N ALA A 283 14.14 -2.12 3.13
CA ALA A 283 13.37 -1.67 4.27
C ALA A 283 13.21 -2.78 5.31
N HIS A 284 13.25 -2.38 6.57
CA HIS A 284 12.92 -3.20 7.72
C HIS A 284 11.54 -2.79 8.23
N ILE A 285 10.61 -3.73 8.29
CA ILE A 285 9.22 -3.46 8.69
C ILE A 285 8.92 -4.28 9.93
N ILE A 286 8.50 -3.61 10.99
CA ILE A 286 8.01 -4.25 12.21
C ILE A 286 6.51 -3.95 12.32
N GLY A 287 5.71 -5.00 12.44
CA GLY A 287 4.27 -4.91 12.62
C GLY A 287 3.84 -5.48 13.97
N VAL A 288 2.96 -4.76 14.65
CA VAL A 288 2.32 -5.20 15.88
C VAL A 288 0.82 -5.06 15.72
N GLN A 289 0.06 -6.09 16.08
CA GLN A 289 -1.39 -6.06 16.06
C GLN A 289 -1.94 -6.65 17.36
N TYR A 290 -3.00 -6.01 17.86
CA TYR A 290 -3.83 -6.53 18.94
C TYR A 290 -5.25 -6.73 18.42
N SER A 291 -5.86 -7.86 18.76
CA SER A 291 -7.24 -8.20 18.38
C SER A 291 -8.00 -8.74 19.58
N VAL A 292 -9.18 -8.23 19.81
CA VAL A 292 -10.06 -8.66 20.91
C VAL A 292 -11.50 -8.75 20.42
N GLY A 293 -12.23 -9.75 20.91
CA GLY A 293 -13.68 -9.86 20.75
C GLY A 293 -14.37 -9.44 22.06
N PHE A 294 -15.50 -8.78 21.94
CA PHE A 294 -16.34 -8.31 23.05
C PHE A 294 -17.83 -8.55 22.75
#